data_5e0ae81ea1607f9519e3ebc2fdf57a04
#
_entry.id   5e0ae81ea1607f9519e3ebc2fdf57a04
#
_cell.length_a   1.000
_cell.length_b   1.000
_cell.length_c   1.000
_cell.angle_alpha   90.00
_cell.angle_beta   90.00
_cell.angle_gamma   90.00
#
_symmetry.space_group_name_H-M   'P 1'
#
loop_
_entity.id
_entity.type
_entity.pdbx_description
1 polymer ?
#
loop_
_entity_poly.entity_id
_entity_poly.type
_entity_poly.pdbx_seq_one_letter_code
_entity_poly.pdbx_strand_id
1 'polypeptide(L)'
;MKKVLIVDDEFEFVNDFANGLEIFGYEVYKAADGEGALSLIEKKKPDIVLCDYRLPDVDGDKVLEKTKASHPEIKFLIITAYYDEAVERRLRNLGADEVIFKPIVLTEIEALLSRL
;
A
#
# COMPACT_ATOMS: atom_id res chain seq x y z
N MET A 1 -7.38 16.46 -3.71
CA MET A 1 -7.23 15.11 -4.33
C MET A 1 -6.27 14.29 -3.48
N LYS A 2 -6.69 13.11 -3.06
CA LYS A 2 -5.82 12.26 -2.25
C LYS A 2 -4.77 11.58 -3.10
N LYS A 3 -3.58 11.45 -2.57
CA LYS A 3 -2.44 10.79 -3.20
C LYS A 3 -2.34 9.38 -2.68
N VAL A 4 -2.27 8.41 -3.59
CA VAL A 4 -2.14 6.99 -3.27
C VAL A 4 -0.87 6.46 -3.91
N LEU A 5 -0.04 5.78 -3.13
CA LEU A 5 1.12 5.06 -3.64
C LEU A 5 0.80 3.57 -3.65
N ILE A 6 0.97 2.93 -4.81
CA ILE A 6 0.82 1.48 -4.94
C ILE A 6 2.21 0.87 -5.05
N VAL A 7 2.51 -0.09 -4.18
CA VAL A 7 3.80 -0.78 -4.14
C VAL A 7 3.59 -2.26 -4.43
N ASP A 8 4.00 -2.71 -5.61
CA ASP A 8 3.83 -4.09 -6.06
C ASP A 8 4.72 -4.28 -7.29
N ASP A 9 5.36 -5.44 -7.42
CA ASP A 9 6.23 -5.73 -8.55
C ASP A 9 5.49 -6.34 -9.76
N GLU A 10 4.19 -6.60 -9.64
CA GLU A 10 3.36 -7.07 -10.74
C GLU A 10 2.89 -5.89 -11.58
N PHE A 11 3.67 -5.57 -12.60
CA PHE A 11 3.52 -4.36 -13.40
C PHE A 11 2.12 -4.18 -14.01
N GLU A 12 1.57 -5.24 -14.60
CA GLU A 12 0.25 -5.15 -15.24
C GLU A 12 -0.85 -4.87 -14.22
N PHE A 13 -0.80 -5.57 -13.09
CA PHE A 13 -1.74 -5.35 -11.99
C PHE A 13 -1.69 -3.90 -11.49
N VAL A 14 -0.47 -3.40 -11.27
CA VAL A 14 -0.28 -2.04 -10.76
C VAL A 14 -0.85 -1.01 -11.72
N ASN A 15 -0.59 -1.15 -13.02
CA ASN A 15 -1.08 -0.21 -14.01
C ASN A 15 -2.60 -0.23 -14.10
N ASP A 16 -3.21 -1.40 -14.14
CA ASP A 16 -4.67 -1.51 -14.22
C ASP A 16 -5.34 -0.93 -12.99
N PHE A 17 -4.79 -1.24 -11.82
CA PHE A 17 -5.33 -0.76 -10.56
C PHE A 17 -5.17 0.75 -10.43
N ALA A 18 -4.01 1.28 -10.82
CA ALA A 18 -3.75 2.71 -10.80
C ALA A 18 -4.71 3.46 -11.71
N ASN A 19 -4.92 2.95 -12.93
CA ASN A 19 -5.86 3.55 -13.87
C ASN A 19 -7.27 3.61 -13.27
N GLY A 20 -7.69 2.54 -12.62
CA GLY A 20 -8.99 2.49 -11.96
C GLY A 20 -9.13 3.52 -10.85
N LEU A 21 -8.11 3.65 -10.01
CA LEU A 21 -8.12 4.63 -8.92
C LEU A 21 -8.12 6.07 -9.45
N GLU A 22 -7.40 6.32 -10.54
CA GLU A 22 -7.39 7.64 -11.16
C GLU A 22 -8.78 8.03 -11.67
N ILE A 23 -9.55 7.08 -12.19
CA ILE A 23 -10.94 7.31 -12.59
C ILE A 23 -11.79 7.74 -11.39
N PHE A 24 -11.51 7.20 -10.20
CA PHE A 24 -12.20 7.60 -8.98
C PHE A 24 -11.70 8.94 -8.41
N GLY A 25 -10.70 9.55 -9.02
CA GLY A 25 -10.23 10.87 -8.63
C GLY A 25 -8.98 10.90 -7.76
N TYR A 26 -8.28 9.78 -7.61
CA TYR A 26 -7.04 9.76 -6.85
C TYR A 26 -5.85 10.12 -7.74
N GLU A 27 -4.84 10.75 -7.13
CA GLU A 27 -3.55 10.95 -7.75
C GLU A 27 -2.68 9.75 -7.36
N VAL A 28 -2.21 8.96 -8.35
CA VAL A 28 -1.59 7.66 -8.07
C VAL A 28 -0.12 7.66 -8.45
N TYR A 29 0.71 7.17 -7.55
CA TYR A 29 2.13 6.91 -7.76
C TYR A 29 2.37 5.41 -7.66
N LYS A 30 3.44 4.93 -8.28
CA LYS A 30 3.73 3.51 -8.38
C LYS A 30 5.18 3.24 -8.01
N ALA A 31 5.42 2.17 -7.28
CA ALA A 31 6.76 1.67 -6.97
C ALA A 31 6.76 0.15 -7.10
N ALA A 32 7.87 -0.42 -7.55
CA ALA A 32 7.99 -1.86 -7.77
C ALA A 32 8.72 -2.59 -6.64
N ASP A 33 9.33 -1.85 -5.72
CA ASP A 33 10.09 -2.42 -4.62
C ASP A 33 10.04 -1.50 -3.40
N GLY A 34 10.64 -1.96 -2.30
CA GLY A 34 10.61 -1.21 -1.05
C GLY A 34 11.46 0.06 -1.10
N GLU A 35 12.61 0.01 -1.76
CA GLU A 35 13.49 1.18 -1.89
C GLU A 35 12.78 2.29 -2.68
N GLY A 36 12.18 1.92 -3.80
CA GLY A 36 11.41 2.88 -4.61
C GLY A 36 10.24 3.46 -3.85
N ALA A 37 9.55 2.62 -3.06
CA ALA A 37 8.44 3.05 -2.23
C ALA A 37 8.88 4.09 -1.21
N LEU A 38 9.95 3.82 -0.48
CA LEU A 38 10.45 4.74 0.55
C LEU A 38 10.89 6.07 -0.05
N SER A 39 11.51 6.03 -1.23
CA SER A 39 11.91 7.24 -1.95
C SER A 39 10.69 8.10 -2.31
N LEU A 40 9.65 7.48 -2.86
CA LEU A 40 8.43 8.21 -3.24
C LEU A 40 7.66 8.72 -2.03
N ILE A 41 7.66 7.97 -0.93
CA ILE A 41 7.03 8.43 0.31
C ILE A 41 7.67 9.73 0.78
N GLU A 42 8.98 9.82 0.75
CA GLU A 42 9.68 11.04 1.14
C GLU A 42 9.43 12.20 0.17
N LYS A 43 9.41 11.92 -1.14
CA LYS A 43 9.26 12.95 -2.16
C LYS A 43 7.84 13.45 -2.32
N LYS A 44 6.87 12.53 -2.30
CA LYS A 44 5.49 12.85 -2.66
C LYS A 44 4.55 12.92 -1.46
N LYS A 45 4.95 12.33 -0.34
CA LYS A 45 4.15 12.31 0.90
C LYS A 45 2.72 11.91 0.62
N PRO A 46 2.50 10.66 0.15
CA PRO A 46 1.15 10.20 -0.16
C PRO A 46 0.28 10.16 1.09
N ASP A 47 -1.02 10.26 0.89
CA ASP A 47 -1.97 10.13 1.99
C ASP A 47 -2.18 8.68 2.37
N ILE A 48 -2.09 7.79 1.38
CA ILE A 48 -2.38 6.37 1.52
C ILE A 48 -1.32 5.57 0.78
N VAL A 49 -0.84 4.48 1.40
CA VAL A 49 0.05 3.51 0.76
C VAL A 49 -0.65 2.16 0.70
N LEU A 50 -0.71 1.57 -0.50
CA LEU A 50 -1.15 0.19 -0.72
C LEU A 50 0.10 -0.61 -1.06
N CYS A 51 0.52 -1.49 -0.18
CA CYS A 51 1.81 -2.17 -0.32
C CYS A 51 1.64 -3.69 -0.28
N ASP A 52 2.15 -4.37 -1.31
CA ASP A 52 2.24 -5.82 -1.29
C ASP A 52 3.20 -6.24 -0.18
N TYR A 53 2.87 -7.32 0.50
CA TYR A 53 3.73 -7.84 1.55
C TYR A 53 5.06 -8.37 0.99
N ARG A 54 5.01 -9.06 -0.16
CA ARG A 54 6.20 -9.64 -0.78
C ARG A 54 6.75 -8.73 -1.87
N LEU A 55 7.89 -8.13 -1.60
CA LEU A 55 8.59 -7.27 -2.56
C LEU A 55 9.94 -7.87 -2.91
N PRO A 56 10.55 -7.48 -4.05
CA PRO A 56 11.82 -8.10 -4.48
C PRO A 56 12.99 -7.87 -3.54
N ASP A 57 13.04 -6.73 -2.86
CA ASP A 57 14.18 -6.34 -2.02
C ASP A 57 13.91 -6.56 -0.53
N VAL A 58 12.73 -6.19 -0.04
CA VAL A 58 12.36 -6.36 1.38
C VAL A 58 10.88 -6.73 1.45
N ASP A 59 10.43 -7.28 2.57
CA ASP A 59 9.00 -7.49 2.78
C ASP A 59 8.33 -6.18 3.16
N GLY A 60 7.03 -6.10 2.89
CA GLY A 60 6.24 -4.88 3.10
C GLY A 60 6.22 -4.39 4.54
N ASP A 61 6.47 -5.28 5.51
CA ASP A 61 6.55 -4.90 6.92
C ASP A 61 7.68 -3.91 7.19
N LYS A 62 8.79 -4.01 6.45
CA LYS A 62 9.90 -3.06 6.59
C LYS A 62 9.53 -1.68 6.06
N VAL A 63 8.79 -1.63 4.95
CA VAL A 63 8.31 -0.37 4.41
C VAL A 63 7.31 0.26 5.39
N LEU A 64 6.40 -0.53 5.93
CA LEU A 64 5.43 -0.10 6.93
C LEU A 64 6.12 0.49 8.17
N GLU A 65 7.07 -0.24 8.72
CA GLU A 65 7.76 0.17 9.94
C GLU A 65 8.47 1.51 9.75
N LYS A 66 9.22 1.65 8.65
CA LYS A 66 9.96 2.89 8.35
C LYS A 66 9.01 4.04 8.07
N THR A 67 7.92 3.78 7.34
CA THR A 67 6.93 4.82 7.03
C THR A 67 6.27 5.34 8.29
N LYS A 68 5.82 4.45 9.16
CA LYS A 68 5.13 4.86 10.39
C LYS A 68 6.08 5.55 11.38
N ALA A 69 7.37 5.21 11.37
CA ALA A 69 8.35 5.87 12.23
C ALA A 69 8.54 7.33 11.83
N SER A 70 8.54 7.65 10.53
CA SER A 70 8.80 9.00 10.02
C SER A 70 7.52 9.76 9.70
N HIS A 71 6.46 9.07 9.28
CA HIS A 71 5.21 9.68 8.82
C HIS A 71 4.00 8.90 9.37
N PRO A 72 3.76 8.96 10.68
CA PRO A 72 2.68 8.17 11.29
C PRO A 72 1.29 8.56 10.80
N GLU A 73 1.14 9.72 10.18
CA GLU A 73 -0.13 10.19 9.64
C GLU A 73 -0.52 9.50 8.33
N ILE A 74 0.44 8.87 7.61
CA ILE A 74 0.14 8.18 6.36
C ILE A 74 -0.62 6.89 6.66
N LYS A 75 -1.75 6.70 5.98
CA LYS A 75 -2.52 5.45 6.09
C LYS A 75 -1.81 4.37 5.29
N PHE A 76 -1.53 3.25 5.93
CA PHE A 76 -0.73 2.19 5.34
C PHE A 76 -1.53 0.88 5.32
N LEU A 77 -1.80 0.36 4.11
CA LEU A 77 -2.53 -0.88 3.91
C LEU A 77 -1.58 -1.92 3.32
N ILE A 78 -1.55 -3.10 3.94
CA ILE A 78 -0.76 -4.23 3.42
C ILE A 78 -1.70 -5.16 2.65
N ILE A 79 -1.26 -5.59 1.48
CA ILE A 79 -1.97 -6.53 0.63
C ILE A 79 -1.14 -7.80 0.54
N THR A 80 -1.74 -8.96 0.76
CA THR A 80 -1.01 -10.22 0.74
C THR A 80 -1.87 -11.35 0.15
N ALA A 81 -1.24 -12.27 -0.55
CA ALA A 81 -1.90 -13.49 -1.03
C ALA A 81 -1.96 -14.58 0.06
N TYR A 82 -1.30 -14.34 1.17
CA TYR A 82 -1.10 -15.34 2.21
C TYR A 82 -1.83 -14.95 3.48
N TYR A 83 -2.78 -15.76 3.92
CA TYR A 83 -3.40 -15.57 5.21
C TYR A 83 -2.57 -16.25 6.29
N ASP A 84 -2.11 -15.48 7.27
CA ASP A 84 -1.44 -15.98 8.47
C ASP A 84 -1.83 -15.03 9.61
N GLU A 85 -2.54 -15.57 10.59
CA GLU A 85 -3.07 -14.78 11.69
C GLU A 85 -1.97 -14.11 12.50
N ALA A 86 -0.85 -14.80 12.72
CA ALA A 86 0.27 -14.23 13.46
C ALA A 86 0.93 -13.07 12.71
N VAL A 87 1.07 -13.21 11.38
CA VAL A 87 1.61 -12.15 10.54
C VAL A 87 0.65 -10.96 10.51
N GLU A 88 -0.64 -11.20 10.36
CA GLU A 88 -1.64 -10.12 10.37
C GLU A 88 -1.57 -9.34 11.67
N ARG A 89 -1.52 -10.05 12.80
CA ARG A 89 -1.43 -9.40 14.12
C ARG A 89 -0.17 -8.55 14.25
N ARG A 90 0.96 -9.08 13.78
CA ARG A 90 2.23 -8.35 13.81
C ARG A 90 2.17 -7.09 12.94
N LEU A 91 1.59 -7.19 11.75
CA LEU A 91 1.46 -6.04 10.85
C LEU A 91 0.57 -4.95 11.47
N ARG A 92 -0.55 -5.34 12.09
CA ARG A 92 -1.42 -4.37 12.75
C ARG A 92 -0.71 -3.72 13.95
N ASN A 93 0.08 -4.48 14.68
CA ASN A 93 0.87 -3.95 15.79
C ASN A 93 1.95 -2.98 15.32
N LEU A 94 2.49 -3.17 14.10
CA LEU A 94 3.44 -2.24 13.50
C LEU A 94 2.78 -0.98 12.94
N GLY A 95 1.46 -0.92 12.94
CA GLY A 95 0.72 0.26 12.54
C GLY A 95 -0.04 0.15 11.23
N ALA A 96 -0.16 -1.05 10.64
CA ALA A 96 -0.98 -1.22 9.44
C ALA A 96 -2.42 -0.82 9.76
N ASP A 97 -2.97 0.07 8.95
CA ASP A 97 -4.35 0.52 9.12
C ASP A 97 -5.32 -0.54 8.62
N GLU A 98 -4.92 -1.33 7.62
CA GLU A 98 -5.66 -2.50 7.14
C GLU A 98 -4.70 -3.54 6.60
N VAL A 99 -5.11 -4.81 6.70
CA VAL A 99 -4.44 -5.94 6.06
C VAL A 99 -5.48 -6.61 5.17
N ILE A 100 -5.20 -6.66 3.86
CA ILE A 100 -6.15 -7.10 2.85
C ILE A 100 -5.61 -8.33 2.15
N PHE A 101 -6.46 -9.33 1.93
CA PHE A 101 -6.05 -10.58 1.31
C PHE A 101 -6.46 -10.60 -0.15
N LYS A 102 -5.52 -11.00 -1.01
CA LYS A 102 -5.77 -11.18 -2.45
C LYS A 102 -6.74 -12.35 -2.68
N PRO A 103 -7.56 -12.32 -3.71
CA PRO A 103 -7.65 -11.30 -4.75
C PRO A 103 -8.37 -10.05 -4.27
N ILE A 104 -7.89 -8.88 -4.74
CA ILE A 104 -8.52 -7.61 -4.39
C ILE A 104 -9.41 -7.15 -5.54
N VAL A 105 -10.49 -6.47 -5.19
CA VAL A 105 -11.44 -5.93 -6.14
C VAL A 105 -11.39 -4.42 -6.06
N LEU A 106 -11.24 -3.76 -7.19
CA LEU A 106 -11.05 -2.30 -7.25
C LEU A 106 -12.14 -1.54 -6.51
N THR A 107 -13.41 -1.92 -6.71
CA THR A 107 -14.53 -1.23 -6.05
C THR A 107 -14.51 -1.41 -4.54
N GLU A 108 -14.09 -2.56 -4.05
CA GLU A 108 -13.96 -2.80 -2.61
C GLU A 108 -12.83 -1.97 -2.01
N ILE A 109 -11.70 -1.88 -2.72
CA ILE A 109 -10.57 -1.07 -2.27
C ILE A 109 -10.96 0.41 -2.27
N GLU A 110 -11.63 0.88 -3.33
CA GLU A 110 -12.07 2.29 -3.38
C GLU A 110 -13.01 2.61 -2.23
N ALA A 111 -13.97 1.73 -1.94
CA ALA A 111 -14.87 1.91 -0.82
C ALA A 111 -14.11 2.01 0.51
N LEU A 112 -13.07 1.21 0.68
CA LEU A 112 -12.23 1.25 1.87
C LEU A 112 -11.42 2.56 1.94
N LEU A 113 -10.80 2.96 0.84
CA LEU A 113 -10.00 4.18 0.77
C LEU A 113 -10.84 5.43 1.05
N SER A 114 -12.10 5.44 0.62
CA SER A 114 -12.99 6.59 0.82
C SER A 114 -13.30 6.84 2.30
N ARG A 115 -13.05 5.85 3.16
CA ARG A 115 -13.25 5.98 4.61
C ARG A 115 -12.00 6.39 5.37
N LEU A 116 -10.89 6.52 4.69
CA LEU A 116 -9.59 6.85 5.32
C LEU A 116 -9.27 8.37 5.30
#